data_ccffa4dbb3e5ebd9779dad87cee38869
#
_entry.id   ccffa4dbb3e5ebd9779dad87cee38869
#
_cell.length_a   1.000
_cell.length_b   1.000
_cell.length_c   1.000
_cell.angle_alpha   90.00
_cell.angle_beta   90.00
_cell.angle_gamma   90.00
#
_symmetry.space_group_name_H-M   'P 1'
#
loop_
_entity.id
_entity.type
_entity.pdbx_description
1 polymer ?
#
loop_
_entity_poly.entity_id
_entity_poly.type
_entity_poly.pdbx_seq_one_letter_code
_entity_poly.pdbx_strand_id
1 'polypeptide(L)'
;MSNLLFDGRELNMEEKFQLIAESGFQGIDAFTPEPGEAAEQWRSLSEQYGLALSVNVYPKSIEEMKSALERAAAYGGIRAVNVQVMTPFLTGERAIELLSGIAGLADEYRLPVNVETHRGTITQDLIRTAEYVERIPNLRLTADLSHYVLAGEMLNVPEQAETHFRLLLSRADCIHARLSNGEQIQVDIGTDGTHPMLVRYGQWWQEGMWNWQQSHPEGGSLLFIPELGPPPYAITFDEATNRKREFSDRWEQSLTLMHYARSLWDSIE
;
A
#
# COMPACT_ATOMS: atom_id res chain seq x y z
N MET A 1 -7.05 -7.52 7.44
CA MET A 1 -7.39 -7.59 8.89
C MET A 1 -7.32 -9.03 9.46
N SER A 2 -6.53 -9.89 8.86
CA SER A 2 -6.33 -11.22 9.41
C SER A 2 -5.55 -11.12 10.73
N ASN A 3 -6.06 -11.73 11.79
CA ASN A 3 -5.36 -12.03 13.04
C ASN A 3 -5.03 -10.87 13.97
N LEU A 4 -5.87 -9.85 14.09
CA LEU A 4 -5.82 -9.00 15.28
C LEU A 4 -6.27 -9.85 16.47
N LEU A 5 -5.32 -10.18 17.34
CA LEU A 5 -5.57 -10.87 18.61
C LEU A 5 -5.51 -9.82 19.74
N PHE A 6 -6.52 -9.79 20.56
CA PHE A 6 -6.52 -8.97 21.77
C PHE A 6 -6.71 -9.91 22.98
N ASP A 7 -5.84 -9.81 23.95
CA ASP A 7 -5.82 -10.71 25.13
C ASP A 7 -5.87 -12.22 24.77
N GLY A 8 -5.22 -12.58 23.65
CA GLY A 8 -5.14 -13.96 23.18
C GLY A 8 -6.39 -14.50 22.50
N ARG A 9 -7.46 -13.69 22.31
CA ARG A 9 -8.63 -14.04 21.49
C ARG A 9 -8.65 -13.27 20.17
N GLU A 10 -9.24 -13.87 19.16
CA GLU A 10 -9.51 -13.20 17.90
C GLU A 10 -10.66 -12.19 18.08
N LEU A 11 -10.47 -10.95 17.61
CA LEU A 11 -11.51 -9.94 17.56
C LEU A 11 -12.54 -10.29 16.49
N ASN A 12 -13.83 -10.09 16.77
CA ASN A 12 -14.86 -10.12 15.75
C ASN A 12 -14.78 -8.90 14.82
N MET A 13 -15.59 -8.84 13.78
CA MET A 13 -15.51 -7.79 12.79
C MET A 13 -15.79 -6.40 13.38
N GLU A 14 -16.85 -6.26 14.18
CA GLU A 14 -17.22 -5.00 14.80
C GLU A 14 -16.12 -4.50 15.76
N GLU A 15 -15.59 -5.38 16.60
CA GLU A 15 -14.46 -5.06 17.50
C GLU A 15 -13.22 -4.58 16.71
N LYS A 16 -12.96 -5.14 15.52
CA LYS A 16 -11.86 -4.70 14.65
C LYS A 16 -12.11 -3.29 14.12
N PHE A 17 -13.32 -2.99 13.63
CA PHE A 17 -13.68 -1.67 13.15
C PHE A 17 -13.61 -0.63 14.25
N GLN A 18 -14.17 -0.95 15.42
CA GLN A 18 -14.11 -0.08 16.60
C GLN A 18 -12.66 0.23 16.98
N LEU A 19 -11.81 -0.78 17.13
CA LEU A 19 -10.40 -0.62 17.50
C LEU A 19 -9.66 0.27 16.49
N ILE A 20 -9.87 0.06 15.18
CA ILE A 20 -9.24 0.84 14.11
C ILE A 20 -9.66 2.32 14.21
N ALA A 21 -10.95 2.59 14.37
CA ALA A 21 -11.47 3.95 14.47
C ALA A 21 -10.99 4.67 15.76
N GLU A 22 -11.11 4.00 16.92
CA GLU A 22 -10.69 4.55 18.22
C GLU A 22 -9.17 4.82 18.26
N SER A 23 -8.38 4.04 17.51
CA SER A 23 -6.93 4.27 17.38
C SER A 23 -6.60 5.43 16.42
N GLY A 24 -7.61 6.04 15.79
CA GLY A 24 -7.46 7.23 14.96
C GLY A 24 -7.20 6.98 13.49
N PHE A 25 -7.24 5.75 12.99
CA PHE A 25 -7.20 5.49 11.55
C PHE A 25 -8.48 6.01 10.88
N GLN A 26 -8.36 6.43 9.61
CA GLN A 26 -9.45 7.02 8.82
C GLN A 26 -10.01 6.04 7.79
N GLY A 27 -9.41 4.85 7.66
CA GLY A 27 -9.83 3.87 6.68
C GLY A 27 -9.18 2.51 6.88
N ILE A 28 -9.62 1.59 6.04
CA ILE A 28 -9.15 0.21 6.00
C ILE A 28 -8.77 -0.13 4.57
N ASP A 29 -7.64 -0.82 4.41
CA ASP A 29 -7.26 -1.44 3.16
C ASP A 29 -7.53 -2.95 3.23
N ALA A 30 -8.33 -3.48 2.29
CA ALA A 30 -8.81 -4.85 2.33
C ALA A 30 -9.11 -5.42 0.94
N PHE A 31 -9.70 -6.59 0.86
CA PHE A 31 -10.33 -7.09 -0.37
C PHE A 31 -11.73 -6.49 -0.52
N THR A 32 -12.23 -6.39 -1.75
CA THR A 32 -13.63 -6.05 -1.99
C THR A 32 -14.52 -7.08 -1.26
N PRO A 33 -15.40 -6.64 -0.36
CA PRO A 33 -16.28 -7.56 0.34
C PRO A 33 -17.17 -8.33 -0.64
N GLU A 34 -17.37 -9.62 -0.35
CA GLU A 34 -18.23 -10.45 -1.18
C GLU A 34 -19.67 -9.92 -1.17
N PRO A 35 -20.38 -9.91 -2.32
CA PRO A 35 -21.76 -9.46 -2.41
C PRO A 35 -22.71 -10.17 -1.44
N GLY A 36 -23.74 -9.46 -0.95
CA GLY A 36 -24.73 -9.97 0.01
C GLY A 36 -24.40 -9.53 1.44
N GLU A 37 -24.68 -10.38 2.41
CA GLU A 37 -24.62 -10.08 3.84
C GLU A 37 -23.23 -9.51 4.28
N ALA A 38 -22.15 -10.06 3.76
CA ALA A 38 -20.81 -9.57 4.07
C ALA A 38 -20.60 -8.13 3.61
N ALA A 39 -21.04 -7.78 2.39
CA ALA A 39 -20.95 -6.42 1.87
C ALA A 39 -21.82 -5.44 2.67
N GLU A 40 -23.01 -5.87 3.08
CA GLU A 40 -23.92 -5.06 3.90
C GLU A 40 -23.33 -4.80 5.28
N GLN A 41 -22.80 -5.82 5.93
CA GLN A 41 -22.12 -5.69 7.22
C GLN A 41 -20.92 -4.74 7.14
N TRP A 42 -20.06 -4.85 6.10
CA TRP A 42 -18.93 -3.97 5.91
C TRP A 42 -19.36 -2.51 5.72
N ARG A 43 -20.41 -2.24 4.91
CA ARG A 43 -20.93 -0.88 4.73
C ARG A 43 -21.46 -0.30 6.04
N SER A 44 -22.29 -1.06 6.75
CA SER A 44 -22.85 -0.64 8.03
C SER A 44 -21.77 -0.27 9.04
N LEU A 45 -20.73 -1.09 9.17
CA LEU A 45 -19.62 -0.82 10.08
C LEU A 45 -18.74 0.34 9.59
N SER A 46 -18.50 0.45 8.27
CA SER A 46 -17.76 1.58 7.70
C SER A 46 -18.49 2.93 7.97
N GLU A 47 -19.81 2.97 7.79
CA GLU A 47 -20.63 4.14 8.09
C GLU A 47 -20.66 4.43 9.60
N GLN A 48 -20.88 3.41 10.43
CA GLN A 48 -20.95 3.53 11.89
C GLN A 48 -19.68 4.12 12.48
N TYR A 49 -18.51 3.69 11.99
CA TYR A 49 -17.20 4.08 12.51
C TYR A 49 -16.50 5.16 11.66
N GLY A 50 -17.12 5.64 10.59
CA GLY A 50 -16.57 6.67 9.71
C GLY A 50 -15.30 6.25 8.99
N LEU A 51 -15.13 4.96 8.65
CA LEU A 51 -13.93 4.42 8.03
C LEU A 51 -14.10 4.28 6.52
N ALA A 52 -13.19 4.91 5.76
CA ALA A 52 -13.10 4.73 4.32
C ALA A 52 -12.55 3.33 3.97
N LEU A 53 -12.88 2.82 2.77
CA LEU A 53 -12.39 1.55 2.28
C LEU A 53 -11.56 1.76 1.01
N SER A 54 -10.32 1.26 0.99
CA SER A 54 -9.57 0.96 -0.22
C SER A 54 -9.49 -0.56 -0.43
N VAL A 55 -9.30 -1.00 -1.68
CA VAL A 55 -9.35 -2.43 -1.99
C VAL A 55 -8.16 -2.88 -2.82
N ASN A 56 -7.70 -4.11 -2.54
CA ASN A 56 -6.60 -4.77 -3.24
C ASN A 56 -7.13 -5.73 -4.31
N VAL A 57 -6.55 -5.65 -5.52
CA VAL A 57 -6.86 -6.55 -6.63
C VAL A 57 -5.59 -7.08 -7.31
N TYR A 58 -5.66 -8.28 -7.89
CA TYR A 58 -4.50 -9.04 -8.38
C TYR A 58 -4.69 -9.52 -9.83
N PRO A 59 -4.96 -8.62 -10.80
CA PRO A 59 -5.25 -9.01 -12.17
C PRO A 59 -3.99 -9.48 -12.91
N LYS A 60 -4.20 -10.35 -13.92
CA LYS A 60 -3.19 -10.77 -14.90
C LYS A 60 -3.50 -10.28 -16.31
N SER A 61 -4.71 -9.74 -16.53
CA SER A 61 -5.18 -9.24 -17.80
C SER A 61 -6.14 -8.06 -17.64
N ILE A 62 -6.47 -7.41 -18.73
CA ILE A 62 -7.48 -6.34 -18.78
C ILE A 62 -8.87 -6.86 -18.40
N GLU A 63 -9.22 -8.08 -18.80
CA GLU A 63 -10.51 -8.69 -18.49
C GLU A 63 -10.65 -8.95 -16.98
N GLU A 64 -9.59 -9.46 -16.35
CA GLU A 64 -9.57 -9.65 -14.90
C GLU A 64 -9.65 -8.32 -14.15
N MET A 65 -8.95 -7.27 -14.65
CA MET A 65 -9.02 -5.94 -14.09
C MET A 65 -10.44 -5.35 -14.20
N LYS A 66 -11.08 -5.45 -15.39
CA LYS A 66 -12.48 -5.02 -15.58
C LYS A 66 -13.41 -5.68 -14.58
N SER A 67 -13.33 -7.01 -14.46
CA SER A 67 -14.15 -7.76 -13.51
C SER A 67 -13.92 -7.31 -12.05
N ALA A 68 -12.70 -6.96 -11.68
CA ALA A 68 -12.40 -6.43 -10.35
C ALA A 68 -13.01 -5.04 -10.15
N LEU A 69 -12.90 -4.15 -11.13
CA LEU A 69 -13.49 -2.80 -11.08
C LEU A 69 -15.01 -2.83 -11.09
N GLU A 70 -15.64 -3.74 -11.84
CA GLU A 70 -17.08 -3.95 -11.80
C GLU A 70 -17.56 -4.31 -10.40
N ARG A 71 -16.86 -5.21 -9.69
CA ARG A 71 -17.18 -5.55 -8.30
C ARG A 71 -16.98 -4.37 -7.36
N ALA A 72 -15.87 -3.63 -7.50
CA ALA A 72 -15.60 -2.45 -6.69
C ALA A 72 -16.65 -1.35 -6.93
N ALA A 73 -17.02 -1.09 -8.17
CA ALA A 73 -18.06 -0.13 -8.54
C ALA A 73 -19.45 -0.54 -8.01
N ALA A 74 -19.79 -1.83 -8.12
CA ALA A 74 -21.05 -2.36 -7.59
C ALA A 74 -21.13 -2.30 -6.06
N TYR A 75 -19.99 -2.47 -5.36
CA TYR A 75 -19.94 -2.24 -3.92
C TYR A 75 -20.18 -0.77 -3.59
N GLY A 76 -19.58 0.16 -4.31
CA GLY A 76 -19.70 1.60 -4.13
C GLY A 76 -18.89 2.14 -2.94
N GLY A 77 -18.60 3.45 -2.94
CA GLY A 77 -17.89 4.10 -1.83
C GLY A 77 -16.41 3.69 -1.65
N ILE A 78 -15.82 3.00 -2.63
CA ILE A 78 -14.40 2.64 -2.62
C ILE A 78 -13.57 3.90 -2.82
N ARG A 79 -12.59 4.11 -1.93
CA ARG A 79 -11.71 5.28 -1.96
C ARG A 79 -10.62 5.17 -3.02
N ALA A 80 -10.03 3.99 -3.16
CA ALA A 80 -9.05 3.66 -4.20
C ALA A 80 -8.97 2.14 -4.40
N VAL A 81 -8.46 1.75 -5.56
CA VAL A 81 -8.15 0.36 -5.91
C VAL A 81 -6.65 0.22 -6.05
N ASN A 82 -6.03 -0.52 -5.14
CA ASN A 82 -4.63 -0.90 -5.20
C ASN A 82 -4.46 -2.14 -6.08
N VAL A 83 -3.56 -2.09 -7.05
CA VAL A 83 -3.43 -3.11 -8.10
C VAL A 83 -2.06 -3.73 -8.11
N GLN A 84 -1.97 -5.00 -7.75
CA GLN A 84 -0.78 -5.82 -7.98
C GLN A 84 -0.95 -6.62 -9.27
N VAL A 85 -0.34 -6.17 -10.38
CA VAL A 85 -0.47 -6.84 -11.69
C VAL A 85 0.43 -8.08 -11.71
N MET A 86 -0.19 -9.27 -11.64
CA MET A 86 0.46 -10.57 -11.39
C MET A 86 1.13 -11.18 -12.62
N THR A 87 1.91 -10.36 -13.35
CA THR A 87 2.65 -10.75 -14.57
C THR A 87 4.12 -10.34 -14.50
N PRO A 88 4.91 -10.84 -13.52
CA PRO A 88 6.26 -10.34 -13.21
C PRO A 88 7.27 -10.48 -14.37
N PHE A 89 7.03 -11.38 -15.30
CA PHE A 89 7.92 -11.64 -16.44
C PHE A 89 7.44 -10.99 -17.75
N LEU A 90 6.32 -10.27 -17.72
CA LEU A 90 5.87 -9.45 -18.85
C LEU A 90 6.69 -8.17 -18.88
N THR A 91 7.31 -7.85 -20.03
CA THR A 91 8.21 -6.71 -20.19
C THR A 91 8.03 -6.01 -21.54
N GLY A 92 8.66 -4.85 -21.70
CA GLY A 92 8.66 -4.07 -22.95
C GLY A 92 7.26 -3.61 -23.35
N GLU A 93 6.99 -3.53 -24.66
CA GLU A 93 5.74 -3.00 -25.22
C GLU A 93 4.49 -3.70 -24.66
N ARG A 94 4.53 -5.01 -24.48
CA ARG A 94 3.40 -5.76 -23.93
C ARG A 94 3.07 -5.40 -22.49
N ALA A 95 4.09 -5.07 -21.69
CA ALA A 95 3.88 -4.58 -20.32
C ALA A 95 3.27 -3.17 -20.34
N ILE A 96 3.74 -2.31 -21.25
CA ILE A 96 3.23 -0.95 -21.42
C ILE A 96 1.78 -0.98 -21.90
N GLU A 97 1.44 -1.84 -22.87
CA GLU A 97 0.06 -2.02 -23.34
C GLU A 97 -0.87 -2.43 -22.20
N LEU A 98 -0.47 -3.42 -21.37
CA LEU A 98 -1.27 -3.87 -20.25
C LEU A 98 -1.45 -2.77 -19.19
N LEU A 99 -0.38 -2.10 -18.80
CA LEU A 99 -0.43 -1.02 -17.80
C LEU A 99 -1.20 0.19 -18.30
N SER A 100 -1.04 0.57 -19.58
CA SER A 100 -1.83 1.65 -20.22
C SER A 100 -3.31 1.32 -20.24
N GLY A 101 -3.65 0.06 -20.56
CA GLY A 101 -5.03 -0.42 -20.49
C GLY A 101 -5.60 -0.32 -19.08
N ILE A 102 -4.85 -0.76 -18.06
CA ILE A 102 -5.27 -0.66 -16.65
C ILE A 102 -5.45 0.81 -16.23
N ALA A 103 -4.51 1.69 -16.56
CA ALA A 103 -4.61 3.11 -16.26
C ALA A 103 -5.83 3.78 -16.95
N GLY A 104 -6.16 3.36 -18.18
CA GLY A 104 -7.35 3.85 -18.89
C GLY A 104 -8.68 3.42 -18.25
N LEU A 105 -8.71 2.26 -17.59
CA LEU A 105 -9.90 1.80 -16.88
C LEU A 105 -10.26 2.66 -15.66
N ALA A 106 -9.29 3.35 -15.04
CA ALA A 106 -9.54 4.27 -13.94
C ALA A 106 -10.55 5.36 -14.35
N ASP A 107 -10.37 5.93 -15.54
CA ASP A 107 -11.26 6.95 -16.09
C ASP A 107 -12.63 6.36 -16.47
N GLU A 108 -12.65 5.18 -17.09
CA GLU A 108 -13.88 4.49 -17.49
C GLU A 108 -14.79 4.20 -16.30
N TYR A 109 -14.23 3.66 -15.22
CA TYR A 109 -14.98 3.29 -14.01
C TYR A 109 -15.10 4.43 -12.98
N ARG A 110 -14.42 5.56 -13.19
CA ARG A 110 -14.33 6.68 -12.25
C ARG A 110 -13.90 6.25 -10.84
N LEU A 111 -12.95 5.35 -10.79
CA LEU A 111 -12.34 4.84 -9.56
C LEU A 111 -10.84 5.17 -9.59
N PRO A 112 -10.27 5.74 -8.52
CA PRO A 112 -8.83 5.87 -8.41
C PRO A 112 -8.17 4.48 -8.43
N VAL A 113 -7.28 4.27 -9.40
CA VAL A 113 -6.55 3.00 -9.60
C VAL A 113 -5.08 3.27 -9.49
N ASN A 114 -4.41 2.64 -8.53
CA ASN A 114 -3.00 2.79 -8.26
C ASN A 114 -2.28 1.46 -8.44
N VAL A 115 -1.31 1.40 -9.35
CA VAL A 115 -0.48 0.20 -9.53
C VAL A 115 0.60 0.16 -8.47
N GLU A 116 0.65 -0.90 -7.70
CA GLU A 116 1.61 -1.03 -6.62
C GLU A 116 3.01 -1.41 -7.12
N THR A 117 4.02 -0.77 -6.54
CA THR A 117 5.42 -1.16 -6.70
C THR A 117 5.70 -2.37 -5.80
N HIS A 118 5.67 -3.57 -6.39
CA HIS A 118 5.74 -4.80 -5.59
C HIS A 118 6.56 -5.90 -6.29
N ARG A 119 7.43 -6.58 -5.52
CA ARG A 119 8.13 -7.78 -5.99
C ARG A 119 7.14 -8.87 -6.41
N GLY A 120 7.47 -9.66 -7.43
CA GLY A 120 6.57 -10.71 -7.94
C GLY A 120 5.41 -10.20 -8.78
N THR A 121 5.40 -8.92 -9.16
CA THR A 121 4.43 -8.29 -10.05
C THR A 121 5.12 -7.67 -11.27
N ILE A 122 4.37 -7.06 -12.16
CA ILE A 122 4.89 -6.37 -13.35
C ILE A 122 5.86 -5.24 -12.99
N THR A 123 5.72 -4.66 -11.80
CA THR A 123 6.53 -3.56 -11.25
C THR A 123 7.68 -4.04 -10.34
N GLN A 124 8.06 -5.31 -10.40
CA GLN A 124 9.09 -5.86 -9.49
C GLN A 124 10.49 -5.28 -9.66
N ASP A 125 10.78 -4.63 -10.77
CA ASP A 125 12.08 -4.06 -11.11
C ASP A 125 12.02 -2.54 -11.18
N LEU A 126 12.91 -1.86 -10.45
CA LEU A 126 12.91 -0.40 -10.32
C LEU A 126 13.08 0.32 -11.67
N ILE A 127 14.04 -0.13 -12.48
CA ILE A 127 14.39 0.54 -13.74
C ILE A 127 13.25 0.38 -14.75
N ARG A 128 12.69 -0.82 -14.86
CA ARG A 128 11.51 -1.07 -15.71
C ARG A 128 10.30 -0.27 -15.28
N THR A 129 10.07 -0.18 -13.96
CA THR A 129 8.93 0.60 -13.47
C THR A 129 9.11 2.10 -13.74
N ALA A 130 10.33 2.62 -13.62
CA ALA A 130 10.62 3.98 -14.02
C ALA A 130 10.32 4.22 -15.51
N GLU A 131 10.73 3.29 -16.40
CA GLU A 131 10.39 3.35 -17.84
C GLU A 131 8.86 3.35 -18.05
N TYR A 132 8.11 2.53 -17.34
CA TYR A 132 6.65 2.50 -17.45
C TYR A 132 6.02 3.83 -17.06
N VAL A 133 6.49 4.43 -15.97
CA VAL A 133 6.02 5.76 -15.50
C VAL A 133 6.31 6.86 -16.51
N GLU A 134 7.49 6.85 -17.14
CA GLU A 134 7.84 7.81 -18.20
C GLU A 134 6.95 7.66 -19.43
N ARG A 135 6.63 6.43 -19.82
CA ARG A 135 5.90 6.12 -21.04
C ARG A 135 4.37 6.15 -20.90
N ILE A 136 3.85 6.10 -19.67
CA ILE A 136 2.41 6.08 -19.38
C ILE A 136 2.06 7.27 -18.49
N PRO A 137 1.72 8.44 -19.07
CA PRO A 137 1.55 9.69 -18.32
C PRO A 137 0.46 9.65 -17.24
N ASN A 138 -0.58 8.86 -17.42
CA ASN A 138 -1.70 8.70 -16.48
C ASN A 138 -1.55 7.51 -15.53
N LEU A 139 -0.41 6.82 -15.52
CA LEU A 139 -0.14 5.75 -14.57
C LEU A 139 0.04 6.35 -13.18
N ARG A 140 -0.81 5.94 -12.23
CA ARG A 140 -0.70 6.31 -10.82
C ARG A 140 -0.21 5.11 -10.02
N LEU A 141 0.52 5.38 -8.94
CA LEU A 141 1.19 4.36 -8.16
C LEU A 141 0.73 4.32 -6.71
N THR A 142 0.73 3.11 -6.17
CA THR A 142 0.93 2.87 -4.74
C THR A 142 2.43 2.62 -4.55
N ALA A 143 3.10 3.54 -3.86
CA ALA A 143 4.55 3.46 -3.66
C ALA A 143 4.89 2.64 -2.40
N ASP A 144 5.25 1.36 -2.59
CA ASP A 144 5.97 0.55 -1.61
C ASP A 144 7.43 0.42 -2.04
N LEU A 145 8.29 1.30 -1.52
CA LEU A 145 9.71 1.32 -1.88
C LEU A 145 10.50 0.21 -1.19
N SER A 146 9.94 -0.47 -0.18
CA SER A 146 10.62 -1.54 0.54
C SER A 146 11.02 -2.69 -0.37
N HIS A 147 10.22 -2.96 -1.40
CA HIS A 147 10.50 -3.99 -2.38
C HIS A 147 11.75 -3.71 -3.23
N TYR A 148 11.98 -2.45 -3.59
CA TYR A 148 13.18 -2.06 -4.34
C TYR A 148 14.42 -1.97 -3.44
N VAL A 149 14.26 -1.46 -2.21
CA VAL A 149 15.34 -1.44 -1.21
C VAL A 149 15.83 -2.86 -0.95
N LEU A 150 14.92 -3.82 -0.81
CA LEU A 150 15.26 -5.24 -0.66
C LEU A 150 15.96 -5.79 -1.93
N ALA A 151 15.34 -5.59 -3.11
CA ALA A 151 15.83 -6.17 -4.35
C ALA A 151 17.22 -5.68 -4.75
N GLY A 152 17.55 -4.47 -4.37
CA GLY A 152 18.84 -3.83 -4.63
C GLY A 152 19.84 -3.91 -3.47
N GLU A 153 19.52 -4.62 -2.36
CA GLU A 153 20.34 -4.65 -1.14
C GLU A 153 20.76 -3.23 -0.67
N MET A 154 19.79 -2.30 -0.72
CA MET A 154 20.04 -0.86 -0.59
C MET A 154 20.00 -0.39 0.87
N LEU A 155 20.84 -0.91 1.73
CA LEU A 155 21.08 -0.28 3.04
C LEU A 155 21.64 1.15 2.87
N ASN A 156 22.53 1.30 1.90
CA ASN A 156 23.02 2.59 1.41
C ASN A 156 22.49 2.79 -0.01
N VAL A 157 21.49 3.65 -0.15
CA VAL A 157 20.80 3.87 -1.42
C VAL A 157 21.68 4.70 -2.37
N PRO A 158 22.02 4.18 -3.56
CA PRO A 158 22.84 4.92 -4.53
C PRO A 158 22.04 6.04 -5.19
N GLU A 159 22.72 7.11 -5.63
CA GLU A 159 22.10 8.30 -6.26
C GLU A 159 21.24 7.94 -7.49
N GLN A 160 21.62 6.91 -8.24
CA GLN A 160 20.83 6.45 -9.38
C GLN A 160 19.45 5.91 -8.93
N ALA A 161 19.40 5.17 -7.83
CA ALA A 161 18.14 4.67 -7.28
C ALA A 161 17.29 5.81 -6.72
N GLU A 162 17.90 6.80 -6.06
CA GLU A 162 17.21 8.01 -5.59
C GLU A 162 16.52 8.76 -6.73
N THR A 163 17.17 8.87 -7.88
CA THR A 163 16.59 9.51 -9.06
C THR A 163 15.32 8.78 -9.52
N HIS A 164 15.34 7.45 -9.54
CA HIS A 164 14.17 6.67 -9.89
C HIS A 164 13.08 6.76 -8.81
N PHE A 165 13.44 6.75 -7.52
CA PHE A 165 12.47 6.89 -6.43
C PHE A 165 11.74 8.23 -6.52
N ARG A 166 12.44 9.35 -6.77
CA ARG A 166 11.82 10.66 -7.00
C ARG A 166 10.80 10.63 -8.15
N LEU A 167 11.16 9.97 -9.27
CA LEU A 167 10.24 9.80 -10.39
C LEU A 167 8.98 9.03 -9.99
N LEU A 168 9.12 7.89 -9.30
CA LEU A 168 7.97 7.09 -8.86
C LEU A 168 7.09 7.85 -7.86
N LEU A 169 7.71 8.56 -6.90
CA LEU A 169 7.01 9.37 -5.90
C LEU A 169 6.24 10.54 -6.51
N SER A 170 6.68 11.06 -7.66
CA SER A 170 5.93 12.08 -8.41
C SER A 170 4.60 11.58 -8.99
N ARG A 171 4.36 10.27 -8.98
CA ARG A 171 3.16 9.59 -9.49
C ARG A 171 2.39 8.84 -8.42
N ALA A 172 2.81 8.96 -7.15
CA ALA A 172 2.18 8.24 -6.05
C ALA A 172 0.90 8.94 -5.58
N ASP A 173 -0.23 8.21 -5.60
CA ASP A 173 -1.49 8.60 -4.96
C ASP A 173 -1.79 7.77 -3.70
N CYS A 174 -0.92 6.80 -3.43
CA CYS A 174 -0.93 5.99 -2.23
C CYS A 174 0.51 5.65 -1.82
N ILE A 175 0.77 5.58 -0.53
CA ILE A 175 2.03 5.14 0.04
C ILE A 175 1.75 3.92 0.92
N HIS A 176 2.40 2.79 0.61
CA HIS A 176 2.46 1.65 1.51
C HIS A 176 3.70 1.78 2.39
N ALA A 177 3.46 1.99 3.68
CA ALA A 177 4.51 2.22 4.65
C ALA A 177 4.99 0.90 5.26
N ARG A 178 6.05 0.38 4.68
CA ARG A 178 6.82 -0.76 5.15
C ARG A 178 8.30 -0.40 5.04
N LEU A 179 9.11 -0.83 5.99
CA LEU A 179 10.54 -0.61 5.97
C LEU A 179 11.29 -1.89 5.67
N SER A 180 12.20 -1.81 4.71
CA SER A 180 13.26 -2.78 4.45
C SER A 180 14.60 -2.19 4.88
N ASN A 181 15.51 -3.05 5.33
CA ASN A 181 16.91 -2.67 5.57
C ASN A 181 17.85 -3.13 4.43
N GLY A 182 17.29 -3.61 3.31
CA GLY A 182 18.03 -4.18 2.20
C GLY A 182 18.21 -5.69 2.27
N GLU A 183 18.04 -6.29 3.44
CA GLU A 183 18.19 -7.73 3.68
C GLU A 183 16.86 -8.40 4.06
N GLN A 184 16.01 -7.69 4.81
CA GLN A 184 14.67 -8.10 5.19
C GLN A 184 13.64 -7.15 4.58
N ILE A 185 12.55 -7.72 4.05
CA ILE A 185 11.46 -6.95 3.45
C ILE A 185 10.69 -6.11 4.48
N GLN A 186 10.61 -6.58 5.69
CA GLN A 186 9.91 -5.93 6.78
C GLN A 186 10.76 -6.07 8.04
N VAL A 187 11.14 -4.92 8.61
CA VAL A 187 11.96 -4.87 9.83
C VAL A 187 11.15 -4.33 10.99
N ASP A 188 11.57 -4.68 12.19
CA ASP A 188 11.09 -4.03 13.42
C ASP A 188 11.60 -2.59 13.48
N ILE A 189 10.68 -1.63 13.57
CA ILE A 189 11.01 -0.19 13.65
C ILE A 189 11.30 0.27 15.07
N GLY A 190 11.15 -0.60 16.07
CA GLY A 190 11.21 -0.27 17.49
C GLY A 190 9.92 0.40 17.99
N THR A 191 9.70 0.37 19.30
CA THR A 191 8.50 0.96 19.94
C THR A 191 8.39 2.47 19.70
N ASP A 192 9.53 3.15 19.60
CA ASP A 192 9.60 4.60 19.43
C ASP A 192 10.03 5.01 18.01
N GLY A 193 10.00 4.10 17.03
CA GLY A 193 10.44 4.38 15.68
C GLY A 193 11.94 4.70 15.58
N THR A 194 12.78 3.97 16.30
CA THR A 194 14.23 4.26 16.39
C THR A 194 15.07 3.59 15.30
N HIS A 195 14.48 2.77 14.44
CA HIS A 195 15.21 2.11 13.38
C HIS A 195 15.82 3.13 12.39
N PRO A 196 17.13 3.05 12.06
CA PRO A 196 17.80 4.06 11.22
C PRO A 196 17.14 4.29 9.85
N MET A 197 16.60 3.24 9.25
CA MET A 197 15.90 3.34 7.97
C MET A 197 14.60 4.16 8.05
N LEU A 198 13.98 4.34 9.22
CA LEU A 198 12.75 5.12 9.33
C LEU A 198 12.96 6.57 8.88
N VAL A 199 14.09 7.17 9.23
CA VAL A 199 14.43 8.54 8.78
C VAL A 199 14.52 8.60 7.25
N ARG A 200 15.14 7.58 6.63
CA ARG A 200 15.27 7.53 5.16
C ARG A 200 13.93 7.36 4.46
N TYR A 201 13.12 6.42 4.92
CA TYR A 201 11.76 6.23 4.39
C TYR A 201 10.90 7.48 4.64
N GLY A 202 11.04 8.12 5.78
CA GLY A 202 10.34 9.38 6.08
C GLY A 202 10.63 10.48 5.06
N GLN A 203 11.88 10.62 4.61
CA GLN A 203 12.25 11.57 3.56
C GLN A 203 11.55 11.26 2.23
N TRP A 204 11.49 9.99 1.82
CA TRP A 204 10.78 9.59 0.60
C TRP A 204 9.26 9.78 0.74
N TRP A 205 8.68 9.40 1.86
CA TRP A 205 7.25 9.60 2.11
C TRP A 205 6.89 11.08 2.10
N GLN A 206 7.69 11.93 2.75
CA GLN A 206 7.51 13.38 2.75
C GLN A 206 7.60 13.96 1.33
N GLU A 207 8.55 13.50 0.52
CA GLU A 207 8.65 13.89 -0.89
C GLU A 207 7.42 13.46 -1.70
N GLY A 208 6.93 12.23 -1.49
CA GLY A 208 5.69 11.75 -2.11
C GLY A 208 4.47 12.57 -1.68
N MET A 209 4.35 12.90 -0.41
CA MET A 209 3.28 13.76 0.13
C MET A 209 3.32 15.15 -0.47
N TRP A 210 4.50 15.76 -0.53
CA TRP A 210 4.68 17.08 -1.15
C TRP A 210 4.33 17.08 -2.64
N ASN A 211 4.81 16.10 -3.42
CA ASN A 211 4.48 15.93 -4.83
C ASN A 211 2.96 15.78 -5.04
N TRP A 212 2.31 15.02 -4.17
CA TRP A 212 0.87 14.82 -4.23
C TRP A 212 0.10 16.14 -3.99
N GLN A 213 0.47 16.92 -2.97
CA GLN A 213 -0.13 18.23 -2.71
C GLN A 213 0.01 19.17 -3.93
N GLN A 214 1.19 19.22 -4.56
CA GLN A 214 1.41 20.06 -5.74
C GLN A 214 0.56 19.62 -6.95
N SER A 215 0.29 18.34 -7.07
CA SER A 215 -0.52 17.79 -8.18
C SER A 215 -2.03 17.80 -7.92
N HIS A 216 -2.47 18.06 -6.68
CA HIS A 216 -3.88 18.07 -6.27
C HIS A 216 -4.26 19.40 -5.59
N PRO A 217 -4.19 20.56 -6.30
CA PRO A 217 -4.48 21.87 -5.71
C PRO A 217 -5.95 22.02 -5.26
N GLU A 218 -6.85 21.21 -5.82
CA GLU A 218 -8.27 21.16 -5.41
C GLU A 218 -8.47 20.41 -4.08
N GLY A 219 -7.39 19.90 -3.50
CA GLY A 219 -7.43 19.08 -2.29
C GLY A 219 -7.79 17.63 -2.55
N GLY A 220 -8.05 16.89 -1.50
CA GLY A 220 -8.33 15.45 -1.56
C GLY A 220 -7.68 14.70 -0.41
N SER A 221 -7.34 13.43 -0.62
CA SER A 221 -6.67 12.61 0.39
C SER A 221 -5.64 11.71 -0.27
N LEU A 222 -4.39 11.89 0.10
CA LEU A 222 -3.36 10.88 -0.15
C LEU A 222 -3.57 9.71 0.82
N LEU A 223 -3.55 8.50 0.31
CA LEU A 223 -3.62 7.31 1.17
C LEU A 223 -2.22 6.98 1.71
N PHE A 224 -2.13 6.84 3.03
CA PHE A 224 -0.91 6.35 3.69
C PHE A 224 -1.29 5.12 4.52
N ILE A 225 -0.80 3.97 4.13
CA ILE A 225 -1.21 2.68 4.65
C ILE A 225 -0.03 1.99 5.32
N PRO A 226 0.02 1.88 6.66
CA PRO A 226 0.97 1.01 7.34
C PRO A 226 0.74 -0.45 6.93
N GLU A 227 1.48 -0.92 5.95
CA GLU A 227 1.32 -2.26 5.40
C GLU A 227 2.30 -3.23 6.06
N LEU A 228 2.01 -3.63 7.28
CA LEU A 228 2.80 -4.60 8.02
C LEU A 228 2.20 -6.00 7.89
N GLY A 229 2.74 -6.78 6.94
CA GLY A 229 2.26 -8.12 6.64
C GLY A 229 2.50 -9.11 7.80
N PRO A 230 1.58 -10.10 7.97
CA PRO A 230 1.79 -11.21 8.89
C PRO A 230 2.93 -12.13 8.39
N PRO A 231 3.37 -13.12 9.15
CA PRO A 231 4.30 -14.12 8.65
C PRO A 231 3.83 -14.74 7.32
N PRO A 232 4.70 -14.87 6.32
CA PRO A 232 6.17 -14.79 6.38
C PRO A 232 6.78 -13.40 6.22
N TYR A 233 6.02 -12.31 6.10
CA TYR A 233 6.57 -10.95 6.07
C TYR A 233 7.13 -10.55 7.43
N ALA A 234 6.35 -10.74 8.49
CA ALA A 234 6.80 -10.50 9.85
C ALA A 234 7.90 -11.50 10.27
N ILE A 235 8.93 -11.00 10.92
CA ILE A 235 9.99 -11.83 11.51
C ILE A 235 9.41 -12.59 12.71
N THR A 236 9.76 -13.88 12.82
CA THR A 236 9.30 -14.74 13.91
C THR A 236 10.45 -15.44 14.63
N PHE A 237 10.26 -15.71 15.92
CA PHE A 237 11.23 -16.50 16.71
C PHE A 237 11.23 -17.98 16.32
N ASP A 238 10.17 -18.47 15.67
CA ASP A 238 9.93 -19.86 15.38
C ASP A 238 9.83 -20.14 13.87
N GLU A 239 10.71 -19.52 13.10
CA GLU A 239 10.76 -19.62 11.62
C GLU A 239 10.76 -21.07 11.11
N ALA A 240 11.46 -21.95 11.81
CA ALA A 240 11.59 -23.36 11.42
C ALA A 240 10.35 -24.23 11.77
N THR A 241 9.38 -23.68 12.48
CA THR A 241 8.21 -24.44 12.95
C THR A 241 6.91 -23.93 12.32
N ASN A 242 6.19 -23.05 13.00
CA ASN A 242 4.86 -22.65 12.55
C ASN A 242 4.65 -21.14 12.44
N ARG A 243 5.70 -20.34 12.65
CA ARG A 243 5.70 -18.88 12.55
C ARG A 243 4.58 -18.20 13.34
N LYS A 244 4.29 -18.68 14.53
CA LYS A 244 3.22 -18.15 15.38
C LYS A 244 3.64 -17.01 16.28
N ARG A 245 4.94 -16.96 16.64
CA ARG A 245 5.46 -15.99 17.57
C ARG A 245 6.23 -14.91 16.82
N GLU A 246 5.57 -13.79 16.53
CA GLU A 246 6.21 -12.64 15.92
C GLU A 246 7.22 -11.99 16.88
N PHE A 247 8.27 -11.39 16.30
CA PHE A 247 9.31 -10.68 17.04
C PHE A 247 8.81 -9.35 17.60
N SER A 248 7.95 -8.66 16.84
CA SER A 248 7.40 -7.34 17.18
C SER A 248 5.88 -7.31 17.03
N ASP A 249 5.25 -6.37 17.74
CA ASP A 249 3.82 -6.11 17.60
C ASP A 249 3.54 -5.21 16.40
N ARG A 250 2.97 -5.78 15.33
CA ARG A 250 2.63 -5.06 14.10
C ARG A 250 1.55 -3.99 14.30
N TRP A 251 0.67 -4.17 15.27
CA TRP A 251 -0.35 -3.16 15.57
C TRP A 251 0.28 -1.91 16.18
N GLU A 252 1.11 -2.06 17.20
CA GLU A 252 1.83 -0.96 17.81
C GLU A 252 2.75 -0.24 16.81
N GLN A 253 3.41 -0.99 15.93
CA GLN A 253 4.22 -0.39 14.87
C GLN A 253 3.37 0.37 13.84
N SER A 254 2.16 -0.12 13.51
CA SER A 254 1.23 0.59 12.63
C SER A 254 0.79 1.93 13.23
N LEU A 255 0.56 2.00 14.55
CA LEU A 255 0.25 3.24 15.25
C LEU A 255 1.43 4.21 15.18
N THR A 256 2.65 3.73 15.44
CA THR A 256 3.88 4.53 15.32
C THR A 256 4.03 5.10 13.91
N LEU A 257 3.86 4.29 12.87
CA LEU A 257 3.92 4.74 11.47
C LEU A 257 2.83 5.76 11.13
N MET A 258 1.61 5.57 11.61
CA MET A 258 0.52 6.53 11.42
C MET A 258 0.84 7.90 12.05
N HIS A 259 1.32 7.92 13.29
CA HIS A 259 1.71 9.16 13.97
C HIS A 259 2.88 9.84 13.26
N TYR A 260 3.87 9.07 12.83
CA TYR A 260 5.00 9.59 12.08
C TYR A 260 4.56 10.21 10.75
N ALA A 261 3.70 9.53 9.99
CA ALA A 261 3.16 10.06 8.73
C ALA A 261 2.44 11.41 8.93
N ARG A 262 1.64 11.55 9.99
CA ARG A 262 0.97 12.81 10.31
C ARG A 262 1.99 13.92 10.61
N SER A 263 3.02 13.63 11.37
CA SER A 263 4.07 14.61 11.65
C SER A 263 4.83 15.05 10.39
N LEU A 264 5.02 14.13 9.43
CA LEU A 264 5.60 14.46 8.12
C LEU A 264 4.65 15.36 7.31
N TRP A 265 3.37 15.02 7.28
CA TRP A 265 2.34 15.82 6.57
C TRP A 265 2.27 17.24 7.12
N ASP A 266 2.13 17.39 8.44
CA ASP A 266 2.06 18.70 9.10
C ASP A 266 3.33 19.56 8.86
N SER A 267 4.46 18.93 8.56
CA SER A 267 5.73 19.63 8.30
C SER A 267 5.90 20.15 6.87
N ILE A 268 5.03 19.75 5.95
CA ILE A 268 5.04 20.22 4.54
C ILE A 268 3.94 21.26 4.25
N GLU A 269 3.02 21.49 5.18
CA GLU A 269 2.06 22.59 5.15
C GLU A 269 2.72 23.93 5.51
#